data_ca0b4bc2625fb6911f6c5eaecc914aad
#
_entry.id   ca0b4bc2625fb6911f6c5eaecc914aad
#
_cell.length_a   1.000
_cell.length_b   1.000
_cell.length_c   1.000
_cell.angle_alpha   90.00
_cell.angle_beta   90.00
_cell.angle_gamma   90.00
#
_symmetry.space_group_name_H-M   'P 1'
#
loop_
_entity.id
_entity.type
_entity.pdbx_description
1 polymer ?
#
loop_
_entity_poly.entity_id
_entity_poly.type
_entity_poly.pdbx_seq_one_letter_code
_entity_poly.pdbx_strand_id
1 'polypeptide(L)'
;MHLVPKGAREVSLPDYYTGGQTLIALEEALSPAQNAQRYFKRYRKAHTARKLAGEQRQKALEDVRALEEALYYLEDAATAEEISQIRAGLADGGLLRHQGGRKARRREAPVRPLRFTSDEGYLIQVGRNSRQNEQLLKTAQGADLWLHAKDIPGSHVLISARGRDIPQGTLVLAARLAAFYSQARGQQVQVDYTRRRLVKKTPGSAPGQVYYTGEKSLLASMTPEEAGTVRKA
;
A
#
# COMPACT_ATOMS: atom_id res chain seq x y z
N MET A 1 -33.70 20.74 -29.09
CA MET A 1 -34.87 20.31 -28.31
C MET A 1 -36.19 20.48 -29.03
N HIS A 2 -36.27 21.18 -30.16
CA HIS A 2 -37.51 21.40 -30.92
C HIS A 2 -38.00 20.19 -31.72
N LEU A 3 -37.26 19.09 -31.75
CA LEU A 3 -37.58 17.90 -32.57
C LEU A 3 -38.36 16.80 -31.79
N VAL A 4 -38.62 16.98 -30.52
CA VAL A 4 -39.33 15.98 -29.70
C VAL A 4 -40.70 16.51 -29.33
N PRO A 5 -41.80 15.93 -29.83
CA PRO A 5 -43.13 16.36 -29.51
C PRO A 5 -43.48 16.07 -28.03
N LYS A 6 -44.34 16.90 -27.44
CA LYS A 6 -44.88 16.67 -26.09
C LYS A 6 -45.71 15.38 -26.10
N GLY A 7 -45.51 14.52 -25.09
CA GLY A 7 -46.23 13.25 -24.98
C GLY A 7 -45.56 12.08 -25.76
N ALA A 8 -44.38 12.30 -26.34
CA ALA A 8 -43.63 11.21 -26.94
C ALA A 8 -43.18 10.19 -25.88
N ARG A 9 -43.25 8.90 -26.23
CA ARG A 9 -42.79 7.78 -25.37
C ARG A 9 -41.29 7.51 -25.48
N GLU A 10 -40.73 7.85 -26.62
CA GLU A 10 -39.31 7.61 -26.92
C GLU A 10 -38.77 8.59 -27.94
N VAL A 11 -37.48 8.71 -28.02
CA VAL A 11 -36.78 9.49 -29.03
C VAL A 11 -35.51 8.77 -29.46
N SER A 12 -35.24 8.73 -30.78
CA SER A 12 -33.97 8.24 -31.32
C SER A 12 -33.03 9.43 -31.53
N LEU A 13 -31.85 9.38 -30.92
CA LEU A 13 -30.82 10.42 -31.03
C LEU A 13 -29.49 9.83 -31.49
N PRO A 14 -28.67 10.59 -32.25
CA PRO A 14 -27.32 10.17 -32.59
C PRO A 14 -26.49 9.92 -31.34
N ASP A 15 -25.84 8.78 -31.26
CA ASP A 15 -24.88 8.45 -30.23
C ASP A 15 -23.46 8.87 -30.71
N TYR A 16 -22.93 9.93 -30.12
CA TYR A 16 -21.63 10.46 -30.47
C TYR A 16 -20.46 9.56 -30.06
N TYR A 17 -20.68 8.55 -29.19
CA TYR A 17 -19.63 7.61 -28.73
C TYR A 17 -19.52 6.40 -29.65
N THR A 18 -20.64 5.87 -30.13
CA THR A 18 -20.67 4.67 -30.96
C THR A 18 -20.90 4.96 -32.44
N GLY A 19 -21.27 6.19 -32.80
CA GLY A 19 -21.62 6.62 -34.16
C GLY A 19 -22.97 6.09 -34.63
N GLY A 20 -23.73 5.40 -33.77
CA GLY A 20 -25.04 4.85 -34.06
C GLY A 20 -26.21 5.74 -33.60
N GLN A 21 -27.38 5.14 -33.49
CA GLN A 21 -28.60 5.74 -32.95
C GLN A 21 -28.90 5.11 -31.58
N THR A 22 -29.19 5.93 -30.58
CA THR A 22 -29.64 5.48 -29.25
C THR A 22 -31.10 5.84 -29.05
N LEU A 23 -31.93 4.82 -28.76
CA LEU A 23 -33.33 4.99 -28.40
C LEU A 23 -33.46 5.32 -26.91
N ILE A 24 -34.07 6.47 -26.60
CA ILE A 24 -34.23 6.98 -25.23
C ILE A 24 -35.71 6.99 -24.88
N ALA A 25 -36.07 6.23 -23.85
CA ALA A 25 -37.44 6.23 -23.33
C ALA A 25 -37.79 7.54 -22.63
N LEU A 26 -38.97 8.06 -22.87
CA LEU A 26 -39.46 9.31 -22.30
C LEU A 26 -40.72 9.06 -21.44
N GLU A 27 -40.94 9.91 -20.47
CA GLU A 27 -42.18 9.94 -19.70
C GLU A 27 -43.18 10.89 -20.36
N GLU A 28 -44.29 10.35 -20.81
CA GLU A 28 -45.32 11.08 -21.59
C GLU A 28 -45.87 12.30 -20.85
N ALA A 29 -46.00 12.19 -19.52
CA ALA A 29 -46.48 13.27 -18.67
C ALA A 29 -45.53 14.47 -18.56
N LEU A 30 -44.24 14.28 -18.93
CA LEU A 30 -43.20 15.29 -18.84
C LEU A 30 -42.92 15.94 -20.18
N SER A 31 -42.58 17.23 -20.16
CA SER A 31 -42.07 17.90 -21.34
C SER A 31 -40.71 17.37 -21.75
N PRO A 32 -40.25 17.55 -22.99
CA PRO A 32 -38.90 17.14 -23.42
C PRO A 32 -37.80 17.71 -22.53
N ALA A 33 -37.90 18.95 -22.08
CA ALA A 33 -36.97 19.59 -21.17
C ALA A 33 -36.96 18.93 -19.78
N GLN A 34 -38.10 18.56 -19.25
CA GLN A 34 -38.21 17.85 -17.97
C GLN A 34 -37.63 16.43 -18.06
N ASN A 35 -37.90 15.72 -19.15
CA ASN A 35 -37.27 14.42 -19.42
C ASN A 35 -35.75 14.55 -19.47
N ALA A 36 -35.22 15.53 -20.18
CA ALA A 36 -33.76 15.78 -20.22
C ALA A 36 -33.19 16.10 -18.83
N GLN A 37 -33.87 16.93 -18.02
CA GLN A 37 -33.45 17.23 -16.65
C GLN A 37 -33.46 15.97 -15.76
N ARG A 38 -34.49 15.10 -15.91
CA ARG A 38 -34.57 13.83 -15.20
C ARG A 38 -33.40 12.92 -15.53
N TYR A 39 -33.08 12.73 -16.83
CA TYR A 39 -31.92 11.97 -17.27
C TYR A 39 -30.61 12.57 -16.76
N PHE A 40 -30.44 13.88 -16.83
CA PHE A 40 -29.25 14.55 -16.33
C PHE A 40 -29.08 14.39 -14.80
N LYS A 41 -30.19 14.44 -14.02
CA LYS A 41 -30.18 14.17 -12.58
C LYS A 41 -29.77 12.74 -12.29
N ARG A 42 -30.28 11.75 -13.05
CA ARG A 42 -29.90 10.34 -12.93
C ARG A 42 -28.42 10.13 -13.26
N TYR A 43 -27.94 10.73 -14.37
CA TYR A 43 -26.55 10.69 -14.76
C TYR A 43 -25.63 11.23 -13.64
N ARG A 44 -25.90 12.41 -13.13
CA ARG A 44 -25.10 13.01 -12.04
C ARG A 44 -25.08 12.11 -10.80
N LYS A 45 -26.22 11.55 -10.40
CA LYS A 45 -26.33 10.64 -9.25
C LYS A 45 -25.48 9.37 -9.49
N ALA A 46 -25.60 8.75 -10.66
CA ALA A 46 -24.85 7.56 -11.02
C ALA A 46 -23.33 7.85 -11.12
N HIS A 47 -22.94 8.96 -11.72
CA HIS A 47 -21.55 9.39 -11.80
C HIS A 47 -20.92 9.61 -10.42
N THR A 48 -21.64 10.30 -9.51
CA THR A 48 -21.15 10.50 -8.14
C THR A 48 -21.08 9.18 -7.38
N ALA A 49 -22.10 8.32 -7.50
CA ALA A 49 -22.10 7.00 -6.85
C ALA A 49 -20.94 6.12 -7.35
N ARG A 50 -20.65 6.12 -8.66
CA ARG A 50 -19.51 5.40 -9.24
C ARG A 50 -18.18 5.89 -8.68
N LYS A 51 -17.99 7.22 -8.57
CA LYS A 51 -16.78 7.82 -8.00
C LYS A 51 -16.59 7.38 -6.55
N LEU A 52 -17.62 7.54 -5.71
CA LEU A 52 -17.59 7.16 -4.29
C LEU A 52 -17.34 5.65 -4.09
N ALA A 53 -18.00 4.81 -4.89
CA ALA A 53 -17.77 3.37 -4.86
C ALA A 53 -16.32 3.00 -5.23
N GLY A 54 -15.73 3.70 -6.20
CA GLY A 54 -14.31 3.55 -6.56
C GLY A 54 -13.37 3.90 -5.40
N GLU A 55 -13.61 5.03 -4.74
CA GLU A 55 -12.84 5.48 -3.58
C GLU A 55 -12.97 4.50 -2.39
N GLN A 56 -14.19 4.04 -2.11
CA GLN A 56 -14.45 3.04 -1.06
C GLN A 56 -13.78 1.70 -1.35
N ARG A 57 -13.84 1.25 -2.61
CA ARG A 57 -13.16 0.02 -3.05
C ARG A 57 -11.66 0.12 -2.85
N GLN A 58 -11.07 1.24 -3.26
CA GLN A 58 -9.62 1.45 -3.10
C GLN A 58 -9.22 1.42 -1.63
N LYS A 59 -9.97 2.12 -0.78
CA LYS A 59 -9.73 2.09 0.67
C LYS A 59 -9.86 0.69 1.26
N ALA A 60 -10.89 -0.06 0.90
CA ALA A 60 -11.07 -1.43 1.38
C ALA A 60 -9.91 -2.35 0.98
N LEU A 61 -9.35 -2.20 -0.22
CA LEU A 61 -8.15 -2.94 -0.65
C LEU A 61 -6.90 -2.57 0.17
N GLU A 62 -6.74 -1.30 0.51
CA GLU A 62 -5.65 -0.83 1.38
C GLU A 62 -5.81 -1.39 2.81
N ASP A 63 -7.03 -1.40 3.35
CA ASP A 63 -7.35 -1.96 4.67
C ASP A 63 -7.07 -3.48 4.70
N VAL A 64 -7.44 -4.22 3.66
CA VAL A 64 -7.14 -5.67 3.54
C VAL A 64 -5.63 -5.90 3.54
N ARG A 65 -4.86 -5.17 2.72
CA ARG A 65 -3.40 -5.29 2.71
C ARG A 65 -2.76 -5.00 4.07
N ALA A 66 -3.24 -3.99 4.78
CA ALA A 66 -2.74 -3.66 6.11
C ALA A 66 -3.05 -4.77 7.15
N LEU A 67 -4.20 -5.44 7.03
CA LEU A 67 -4.57 -6.57 7.87
C LEU A 67 -3.74 -7.82 7.54
N GLU A 68 -3.52 -8.13 6.27
CA GLU A 68 -2.66 -9.23 5.82
C GLU A 68 -1.22 -9.05 6.30
N GLU A 69 -0.69 -7.82 6.17
CA GLU A 69 0.63 -7.47 6.69
C GLU A 69 0.70 -7.64 8.23
N ALA A 70 -0.34 -7.21 8.94
CA ALA A 70 -0.40 -7.36 10.39
C ALA A 70 -0.48 -8.83 10.82
N LEU A 71 -1.22 -9.67 10.10
CA LEU A 71 -1.28 -11.12 10.34
C LEU A 71 0.10 -11.76 10.13
N TYR A 72 0.78 -11.42 9.03
CA TYR A 72 2.14 -11.90 8.77
C TYR A 72 3.09 -11.55 9.93
N TYR A 73 3.09 -10.31 10.41
CA TYR A 73 3.94 -9.94 11.55
C TYR A 73 3.51 -10.58 12.87
N LEU A 74 2.23 -10.85 13.06
CA LEU A 74 1.73 -11.49 14.27
C LEU A 74 2.19 -12.95 14.38
N GLU A 75 2.24 -13.67 13.26
CA GLU A 75 2.75 -15.04 13.20
C GLU A 75 4.24 -15.14 13.56
N ASP A 76 5.03 -14.08 13.26
CA ASP A 76 6.46 -14.01 13.56
C ASP A 76 6.79 -13.29 14.88
N ALA A 77 5.78 -12.79 15.59
CA ALA A 77 5.97 -12.03 16.82
C ALA A 77 6.30 -12.97 18.00
N ALA A 78 7.47 -12.77 18.62
CA ALA A 78 7.96 -13.56 19.75
C ALA A 78 7.71 -12.90 21.12
N THR A 79 7.39 -11.59 21.14
CA THR A 79 7.27 -10.82 22.39
C THR A 79 5.95 -10.06 22.48
N ALA A 80 5.49 -9.80 23.71
CA ALA A 80 4.29 -9.00 23.96
C ALA A 80 4.46 -7.55 23.45
N GLU A 81 5.68 -7.02 23.45
CA GLU A 81 6.01 -5.70 22.91
C GLU A 81 5.80 -5.63 21.41
N GLU A 82 6.17 -6.67 20.67
CA GLU A 82 5.95 -6.75 19.21
C GLU A 82 4.45 -6.80 18.90
N ILE A 83 3.69 -7.62 19.61
CA ILE A 83 2.23 -7.69 19.47
C ILE A 83 1.59 -6.33 19.79
N SER A 84 2.05 -5.65 20.83
CA SER A 84 1.58 -4.31 21.19
C SER A 84 1.86 -3.29 20.09
N GLN A 85 3.02 -3.35 19.44
CA GLN A 85 3.36 -2.48 18.32
C GLN A 85 2.50 -2.75 17.07
N ILE A 86 2.25 -4.02 16.73
CA ILE A 86 1.37 -4.39 15.62
C ILE A 86 -0.04 -3.85 15.89
N ARG A 87 -0.58 -4.07 17.09
CA ARG A 87 -1.88 -3.54 17.49
C ARG A 87 -1.94 -2.01 17.41
N ALA A 88 -0.91 -1.34 17.86
CA ALA A 88 -0.82 0.12 17.79
C ALA A 88 -0.75 0.61 16.34
N GLY A 89 -0.06 -0.10 15.44
CA GLY A 89 -0.02 0.20 14.02
C GLY A 89 -1.41 0.10 13.36
N LEU A 90 -2.18 -0.93 13.69
CA LEU A 90 -3.56 -1.08 13.24
C LEU A 90 -4.50 0.02 13.79
N ALA A 91 -4.28 0.44 15.03
CA ALA A 91 -5.05 1.54 15.62
C ALA A 91 -4.70 2.89 14.97
N ASP A 92 -3.42 3.15 14.69
CA ASP A 92 -2.98 4.34 13.94
C ASP A 92 -3.54 4.39 12.51
N GLY A 93 -3.74 3.23 11.89
CA GLY A 93 -4.41 3.08 10.58
C GLY A 93 -5.95 3.14 10.66
N GLY A 94 -6.54 3.26 11.85
CA GLY A 94 -7.98 3.31 12.05
C GLY A 94 -8.70 1.95 11.94
N LEU A 95 -7.95 0.84 11.84
CA LEU A 95 -8.50 -0.52 11.75
C LEU A 95 -8.86 -1.14 13.10
N LEU A 96 -8.28 -0.61 14.18
CA LEU A 96 -8.64 -0.96 15.56
C LEU A 96 -8.93 0.30 16.37
N ARG A 97 -9.76 0.16 17.40
CA ARG A 97 -9.95 1.24 18.37
C ARG A 97 -8.70 1.37 19.25
N HIS A 98 -8.24 2.60 19.45
CA HIS A 98 -7.25 2.88 20.48
C HIS A 98 -7.84 2.44 21.83
N GLN A 99 -7.12 1.63 22.59
CA GLN A 99 -7.54 1.33 23.96
C GLN A 99 -7.44 2.61 24.80
N GLY A 100 -8.57 3.23 25.04
CA GLY A 100 -8.70 4.40 25.89
C GLY A 100 -8.47 4.03 27.33
N GLY A 101 -7.26 4.23 27.81
CA GLY A 101 -6.90 4.13 29.22
C GLY A 101 -5.81 5.15 29.52
N ARG A 102 -6.13 6.16 30.34
CA ARG A 102 -5.22 7.21 30.81
C ARG A 102 -3.95 6.70 31.55
N LYS A 103 -3.82 5.36 31.73
CA LYS A 103 -2.72 4.70 32.47
C LYS A 103 -1.68 3.94 31.64
N ALA A 104 -1.81 3.83 30.34
CA ALA A 104 -0.89 3.01 29.50
C ALA A 104 0.07 3.82 28.62
N ARG A 105 0.45 5.02 29.02
CA ARG A 105 1.71 5.63 28.56
C ARG A 105 2.89 5.11 29.41
N ARG A 106 2.93 3.82 29.68
CA ARG A 106 4.19 3.17 29.98
C ARG A 106 5.03 3.37 28.73
N ARG A 107 6.17 4.04 28.85
CA ARG A 107 7.15 4.19 27.76
C ARG A 107 7.50 2.77 27.31
N GLU A 108 6.78 2.27 26.31
CA GLU A 108 7.16 1.04 25.64
C GLU A 108 8.59 1.26 25.14
N ALA A 109 9.50 0.38 25.54
CA ALA A 109 10.86 0.43 25.02
C ALA A 109 10.76 0.32 23.49
N PRO A 110 11.39 1.21 22.73
CA PRO A 110 11.27 1.19 21.28
C PRO A 110 11.87 -0.14 20.79
N VAL A 111 11.03 -1.07 20.34
CA VAL A 111 11.51 -2.25 19.63
C VAL A 111 12.21 -1.76 18.39
N ARG A 112 13.50 -2.05 18.29
CA ARG A 112 14.35 -1.55 17.21
C ARG A 112 14.26 -2.49 16.00
N PRO A 113 14.36 -1.98 14.77
CA PRO A 113 14.51 -2.79 13.59
C PRO A 113 15.70 -3.75 13.73
N LEU A 114 15.63 -4.91 13.11
CA LEU A 114 16.80 -5.80 13.01
C LEU A 114 17.91 -5.11 12.26
N ARG A 115 19.13 -5.41 12.65
CA ARG A 115 20.33 -4.79 12.07
C ARG A 115 21.31 -5.88 11.66
N PHE A 116 21.77 -5.78 10.43
CA PHE A 116 22.75 -6.68 9.85
C PHE A 116 23.90 -5.87 9.25
N THR A 117 25.06 -6.49 9.14
CA THR A 117 26.22 -5.89 8.48
C THR A 117 26.62 -6.78 7.32
N SER A 118 26.74 -6.22 6.11
CA SER A 118 27.28 -6.94 4.96
C SER A 118 28.79 -7.14 5.09
N ASP A 119 29.34 -8.04 4.27
CA ASP A 119 30.80 -8.30 4.25
C ASP A 119 31.58 -7.03 3.87
N GLU A 120 30.96 -6.14 3.07
CA GLU A 120 31.55 -4.85 2.69
C GLU A 120 31.31 -3.75 3.73
N GLY A 121 30.79 -4.09 4.91
CA GLY A 121 30.62 -3.20 6.06
C GLY A 121 29.44 -2.22 5.96
N TYR A 122 28.40 -2.50 5.15
CA TYR A 122 27.20 -1.70 5.08
C TYR A 122 26.19 -2.15 6.13
N LEU A 123 25.55 -1.17 6.77
CA LEU A 123 24.42 -1.41 7.67
C LEU A 123 23.16 -1.69 6.84
N ILE A 124 22.55 -2.84 7.09
CA ILE A 124 21.24 -3.23 6.57
C ILE A 124 20.26 -3.31 7.73
N GLN A 125 19.13 -2.62 7.62
CA GLN A 125 18.08 -2.59 8.64
C GLN A 125 16.80 -3.21 8.09
N VAL A 126 16.11 -4.01 8.92
CA VAL A 126 14.87 -4.73 8.56
C VAL A 126 13.79 -4.39 9.59
N GLY A 127 12.68 -3.85 9.14
CA GLY A 127 11.53 -3.56 9.98
C GLY A 127 10.69 -4.81 10.22
N ARG A 128 10.23 -5.02 11.45
CA ARG A 128 9.46 -6.20 11.87
C ARG A 128 7.97 -5.92 12.09
N ASN A 129 7.50 -4.75 11.74
CA ASN A 129 6.10 -4.36 11.70
C ASN A 129 5.94 -3.02 10.98
N SER A 130 4.69 -2.65 10.68
CA SER A 130 4.35 -1.44 9.93
C SER A 130 4.88 -0.14 10.57
N ARG A 131 4.92 -0.05 11.91
CA ARG A 131 5.49 1.11 12.62
C ARG A 131 7.01 1.20 12.45
N GLN A 132 7.71 0.06 12.55
CA GLN A 132 9.16 0.01 12.29
C GLN A 132 9.49 0.31 10.84
N ASN A 133 8.70 -0.20 9.89
CA ASN A 133 8.82 0.12 8.47
C ASN A 133 8.68 1.63 8.24
N GLU A 134 7.68 2.27 8.84
CA GLU A 134 7.52 3.72 8.77
C GLU A 134 8.69 4.48 9.43
N GLN A 135 9.17 4.00 10.59
CA GLN A 135 10.30 4.59 11.29
C GLN A 135 11.59 4.53 10.45
N LEU A 136 11.87 3.40 9.81
CA LEU A 136 13.01 3.25 8.91
C LEU A 136 12.99 4.31 7.81
N LEU A 137 11.83 4.53 7.20
CA LEU A 137 11.67 5.54 6.16
C LEU A 137 11.84 6.97 6.68
N LYS A 138 11.41 7.26 7.91
CA LYS A 138 11.56 8.60 8.52
C LYS A 138 13.01 8.94 8.84
N THR A 139 13.81 7.95 9.22
CA THR A 139 15.21 8.13 9.63
C THR A 139 16.22 7.97 8.49
N ALA A 140 15.81 7.36 7.38
CA ALA A 140 16.66 7.09 6.23
C ALA A 140 16.99 8.36 5.43
N GLN A 141 18.19 8.41 4.88
CA GLN A 141 18.63 9.47 3.97
C GLN A 141 18.13 9.22 2.55
N GLY A 142 17.99 10.27 1.75
CA GLY A 142 17.47 10.16 0.37
C GLY A 142 18.32 9.28 -0.55
N ALA A 143 19.62 9.13 -0.27
CA ALA A 143 20.57 8.29 -1.01
C ALA A 143 20.57 6.82 -0.58
N ASP A 144 19.98 6.49 0.58
CA ASP A 144 19.86 5.10 1.04
C ASP A 144 19.03 4.29 0.07
N LEU A 145 19.23 2.97 0.06
CA LEU A 145 18.48 2.07 -0.80
C LEU A 145 17.42 1.35 0.01
N TRP A 146 16.19 1.45 -0.44
CA TRP A 146 15.03 0.75 0.11
C TRP A 146 14.71 -0.46 -0.74
N LEU A 147 14.34 -1.57 -0.10
CA LEU A 147 13.93 -2.82 -0.75
C LEU A 147 12.67 -3.38 -0.08
N HIS A 148 11.87 -4.10 -0.87
CA HIS A 148 10.68 -4.81 -0.41
C HIS A 148 10.32 -5.96 -1.34
N ALA A 149 9.77 -7.05 -0.81
CA ALA A 149 9.20 -8.13 -1.61
C ALA A 149 7.98 -7.61 -2.39
N LYS A 150 7.97 -7.83 -3.70
CA LYS A 150 6.97 -7.25 -4.59
C LYS A 150 5.59 -7.85 -4.36
N ASP A 151 4.57 -7.00 -4.25
CA ASP A 151 3.13 -7.32 -4.20
C ASP A 151 2.70 -8.30 -3.08
N ILE A 152 3.54 -8.57 -2.09
CA ILE A 152 3.23 -9.42 -0.95
C ILE A 152 3.59 -8.74 0.38
N PRO A 153 2.93 -9.10 1.49
CA PRO A 153 3.30 -8.65 2.83
C PRO A 153 4.76 -8.96 3.17
N GLY A 154 5.45 -7.99 3.78
CA GLY A 154 6.85 -8.16 4.13
C GLY A 154 7.49 -6.94 4.77
N SER A 155 8.75 -7.09 5.14
CA SER A 155 9.54 -6.07 5.79
C SER A 155 10.12 -5.06 4.80
N HIS A 156 10.14 -3.80 5.21
CA HIS A 156 11.02 -2.82 4.57
C HIS A 156 12.47 -3.13 4.96
N VAL A 157 13.32 -3.22 3.97
CA VAL A 157 14.76 -3.36 4.15
C VAL A 157 15.45 -2.09 3.68
N LEU A 158 16.38 -1.58 4.47
CA LEU A 158 17.09 -0.34 4.18
C LEU A 158 18.60 -0.56 4.24
N ILE A 159 19.32 -0.20 3.18
CA ILE A 159 20.79 -0.16 3.15
C ILE A 159 21.21 1.29 3.35
N SER A 160 21.99 1.56 4.41
CA SER A 160 22.56 2.88 4.67
C SER A 160 23.75 3.14 3.75
N ALA A 161 23.57 3.98 2.74
CA ALA A 161 24.61 4.28 1.74
C ALA A 161 25.75 5.14 2.30
N ARG A 162 25.46 6.07 3.19
CA ARG A 162 26.44 7.00 3.80
C ARG A 162 27.34 7.70 2.76
N GLY A 163 26.77 8.09 1.62
CA GLY A 163 27.48 8.75 0.54
C GLY A 163 28.38 7.83 -0.31
N ARG A 164 28.32 6.52 -0.12
CA ARG A 164 29.08 5.51 -0.90
C ARG A 164 28.18 4.79 -1.89
N ASP A 165 28.73 4.26 -2.95
CA ASP A 165 28.02 3.35 -3.84
C ASP A 165 27.80 1.99 -3.15
N ILE A 166 26.61 1.42 -3.35
CA ILE A 166 26.23 0.15 -2.72
C ILE A 166 26.72 -0.99 -3.61
N PRO A 167 27.62 -1.86 -3.10
CA PRO A 167 28.13 -3.00 -3.84
C PRO A 167 27.04 -4.02 -4.16
N GLN A 168 27.23 -4.79 -5.23
CA GLN A 168 26.29 -5.83 -5.66
C GLN A 168 26.11 -6.91 -4.58
N GLY A 169 27.15 -7.30 -3.84
CA GLY A 169 27.06 -8.25 -2.73
C GLY A 169 26.12 -7.78 -1.64
N THR A 170 26.27 -6.52 -1.19
CA THR A 170 25.37 -5.88 -0.21
C THR A 170 23.92 -5.81 -0.72
N LEU A 171 23.71 -5.45 -2.01
CA LEU A 171 22.36 -5.39 -2.61
C LEU A 171 21.71 -6.78 -2.62
N VAL A 172 22.43 -7.81 -3.03
CA VAL A 172 21.95 -9.20 -3.07
C VAL A 172 21.59 -9.68 -1.65
N LEU A 173 22.47 -9.42 -0.66
CA LEU A 173 22.19 -9.79 0.73
C LEU A 173 20.92 -9.10 1.24
N ALA A 174 20.77 -7.80 1.00
CA ALA A 174 19.57 -7.06 1.43
C ALA A 174 18.30 -7.57 0.74
N ALA A 175 18.36 -7.94 -0.53
CA ALA A 175 17.21 -8.53 -1.23
C ALA A 175 16.88 -9.93 -0.70
N ARG A 176 17.87 -10.74 -0.37
CA ARG A 176 17.68 -12.04 0.29
C ARG A 176 17.01 -11.88 1.66
N LEU A 177 17.42 -10.88 2.44
CA LEU A 177 16.76 -10.53 3.70
C LEU A 177 15.32 -10.05 3.46
N ALA A 178 15.05 -9.23 2.43
CA ALA A 178 13.68 -8.83 2.10
C ALA A 178 12.79 -10.02 1.71
N ALA A 179 13.33 -10.98 0.97
CA ALA A 179 12.64 -12.22 0.64
C ALA A 179 12.37 -13.07 1.89
N PHE A 180 13.36 -13.21 2.78
CA PHE A 180 13.22 -13.99 4.01
C PHE A 180 12.21 -13.37 4.99
N TYR A 181 12.22 -12.06 5.15
CA TYR A 181 11.27 -11.32 5.98
C TYR A 181 10.03 -10.88 5.19
N SER A 182 9.48 -11.80 4.38
CA SER A 182 8.22 -11.66 3.65
C SER A 182 7.35 -12.91 3.80
N GLN A 183 6.11 -12.80 3.37
CA GLN A 183 5.18 -13.93 3.35
C GLN A 183 5.69 -15.12 2.50
N ALA A 184 6.60 -14.89 1.54
CA ALA A 184 7.22 -15.93 0.72
C ALA A 184 8.54 -16.47 1.30
N ARG A 185 8.70 -16.47 2.64
CA ARG A 185 9.89 -16.99 3.33
C ARG A 185 10.29 -18.38 2.79
N GLY A 186 11.56 -18.52 2.41
CA GLY A 186 12.09 -19.77 1.87
C GLY A 186 11.77 -20.02 0.39
N GLN A 187 10.97 -19.17 -0.24
CA GLN A 187 10.66 -19.25 -1.66
C GLN A 187 11.39 -18.17 -2.45
N GLN A 188 11.51 -18.37 -3.76
CA GLN A 188 12.04 -17.36 -4.65
C GLN A 188 10.95 -16.30 -4.91
N VAL A 189 11.28 -15.03 -4.63
CA VAL A 189 10.36 -13.90 -4.79
C VAL A 189 11.05 -12.75 -5.50
N GLN A 190 10.28 -11.98 -6.25
CA GLN A 190 10.75 -10.72 -6.82
C GLN A 190 10.84 -9.67 -5.72
N VAL A 191 12.00 -9.02 -5.61
CA VAL A 191 12.26 -7.94 -4.66
C VAL A 191 12.51 -6.67 -5.45
N ASP A 192 11.67 -5.66 -5.19
CA ASP A 192 11.84 -4.33 -5.76
C ASP A 192 12.78 -3.51 -4.88
N TYR A 193 13.61 -2.68 -5.53
CA TYR A 193 14.51 -1.77 -4.83
C TYR A 193 14.60 -0.42 -5.55
N THR A 194 14.68 0.64 -4.75
CA THR A 194 14.80 2.01 -5.26
C THR A 194 15.47 2.91 -4.22
N ARG A 195 15.89 4.11 -4.64
CA ARG A 195 16.41 5.11 -3.69
C ARG A 195 15.32 5.59 -2.75
N ARG A 196 15.65 5.73 -1.45
CA ARG A 196 14.70 6.17 -0.41
C ARG A 196 13.92 7.45 -0.79
N ARG A 197 14.55 8.40 -1.49
CA ARG A 197 13.90 9.65 -1.95
C ARG A 197 12.71 9.42 -2.89
N LEU A 198 12.63 8.26 -3.56
CA LEU A 198 11.58 7.86 -4.48
C LEU A 198 10.47 7.06 -3.81
N VAL A 199 10.62 6.75 -2.51
CA VAL A 199 9.60 6.07 -1.70
C VAL A 199 8.82 7.12 -0.92
N LYS A 200 7.50 7.15 -1.10
CA LYS A 200 6.61 8.15 -0.49
C LYS A 200 5.46 7.46 0.23
N LYS A 201 5.02 8.05 1.33
CA LYS A 201 3.81 7.62 2.04
C LYS A 201 2.57 8.21 1.35
N THR A 202 1.56 7.38 1.14
CA THR A 202 0.25 7.86 0.69
C THR A 202 -0.41 8.63 1.84
N PRO A 203 -0.89 9.87 1.62
CA PRO A 203 -1.61 10.61 2.65
C PRO A 203 -2.83 9.83 3.15
N GLY A 204 -2.97 9.68 4.48
CA GLY A 204 -4.08 8.95 5.09
C GLY A 204 -3.96 7.42 5.08
N SER A 205 -2.90 6.84 4.51
CA SER A 205 -2.66 5.40 4.56
C SER A 205 -2.17 4.92 5.94
N ALA A 206 -2.35 3.62 6.21
CA ALA A 206 -1.82 2.98 7.40
C ALA A 206 -0.28 3.11 7.50
N PRO A 207 0.30 3.01 8.71
CA PRO A 207 1.75 2.98 8.88
C PRO A 207 2.39 1.89 8.01
N GLY A 208 3.55 2.18 7.41
CA GLY A 208 4.28 1.24 6.56
C GLY A 208 3.84 1.19 5.09
N GLN A 209 2.63 1.62 4.77
CA GLN A 209 2.16 1.66 3.39
C GLN A 209 2.82 2.79 2.59
N VAL A 210 3.37 2.44 1.44
CA VAL A 210 4.12 3.36 0.58
C VAL A 210 3.79 3.14 -0.90
N TYR A 211 4.01 4.16 -1.70
CA TYR A 211 4.18 4.03 -3.14
C TYR A 211 5.60 4.46 -3.51
N TYR A 212 6.14 3.89 -4.56
CA TYR A 212 7.50 4.16 -5.01
C TYR A 212 7.57 4.19 -6.54
N THR A 213 8.63 4.77 -7.05
CA THR A 213 8.89 4.90 -8.48
C THR A 213 10.36 4.65 -8.76
N GLY A 214 10.69 4.43 -10.05
CA GLY A 214 12.08 4.23 -10.48
C GLY A 214 12.72 2.97 -9.90
N GLU A 215 11.88 1.99 -9.56
CA GLU A 215 12.31 0.71 -9.02
C GLU A 215 13.02 -0.13 -10.08
N LYS A 216 13.92 -0.97 -9.58
CA LYS A 216 14.46 -2.14 -10.26
C LYS A 216 14.11 -3.36 -9.44
N SER A 217 14.09 -4.52 -10.06
CA SER A 217 13.74 -5.76 -9.39
C SER A 217 14.84 -6.80 -9.58
N LEU A 218 14.95 -7.67 -8.59
CA LEU A 218 15.75 -8.88 -8.69
C LEU A 218 15.04 -10.05 -8.02
N LEU A 219 15.32 -11.27 -8.45
CA LEU A 219 14.84 -12.49 -7.82
C LEU A 219 15.74 -12.84 -6.64
N ALA A 220 15.16 -13.12 -5.48
CA ALA A 220 15.88 -13.48 -4.27
C ALA A 220 15.14 -14.56 -3.49
N SER A 221 15.91 -15.37 -2.77
CA SER A 221 15.43 -16.33 -1.78
C SER A 221 16.46 -16.46 -0.67
N MET A 222 16.03 -16.89 0.52
CA MET A 222 16.91 -17.18 1.64
C MET A 222 16.27 -18.23 2.53
N THR A 223 17.01 -19.27 2.88
CA THR A 223 16.54 -20.28 3.82
C THR A 223 16.75 -19.83 5.27
N PRO A 224 16.07 -20.44 6.24
CA PRO A 224 16.28 -20.14 7.67
C PRO A 224 17.74 -20.36 8.12
N GLU A 225 18.39 -21.41 7.60
CA GLU A 225 19.77 -21.73 7.90
C GLU A 225 20.71 -20.61 7.42
N GLU A 226 20.54 -20.16 6.19
CA GLU A 226 21.32 -19.05 5.62
C GLU A 226 21.07 -17.74 6.39
N ALA A 227 19.82 -17.44 6.74
CA ALA A 227 19.48 -16.25 7.52
C ALA A 227 20.15 -16.27 8.92
N GLY A 228 20.31 -17.46 9.52
CA GLY A 228 21.01 -17.67 10.78
C GLY A 228 22.50 -17.35 10.73
N THR A 229 23.14 -17.42 9.56
CA THR A 229 24.57 -17.12 9.36
C THR A 229 24.86 -15.64 9.12
N VAL A 230 23.84 -14.84 8.79
CA VAL A 230 24.05 -13.41 8.50
C VAL A 230 24.46 -12.66 9.77
N ARG A 231 25.55 -11.91 9.66
CA ARG A 231 26.15 -11.14 10.77
C ARG A 231 25.18 -10.06 11.25
N LYS A 232 24.71 -10.19 12.49
CA LYS A 232 23.94 -9.13 13.19
C LYS A 232 24.89 -8.01 13.61
N ALA A 233 24.39 -6.73 13.48
CA ALA A 233 25.13 -5.52 13.83
C ALA A 233 24.77 -5.01 15.24
#